data_0110c5e640d123056041771e41bcac65
#
_entry.id   0110c5e640d123056041771e41bcac65
#
_cell.length_a   1.000
_cell.length_b   1.000
_cell.length_c   1.000
_cell.angle_alpha   90.00
_cell.angle_beta   90.00
_cell.angle_gamma   90.00
#
_symmetry.space_group_name_H-M   'P 1'
#
loop_
_entity.id
_entity.type
_entity.pdbx_description
1 polymer ?
#
loop_
_entity_poly.entity_id
_entity_poly.type
_entity_poly.pdbx_seq_one_letter_code
_entity_poly.pdbx_strand_id
1 'polypeptide(L)'
;MYGDLKSLKSLKKVIRFIKTTKLKKFKIIYCPPFTLLNSFVKKFKKTNISIGAQNCHYEETYGPFTGSISSKMIKTIGCKYVIIGHSESRDQGDTDIIINKKIRSSLKNKINIIFCFGETLKDRNKKLTKKIIKKQLSKALNKIQKKQNIFFAYEPVWAIGTGFIPKLNELISNINYIKKLLKISYKIKSPKVLYGGSVSSKNIGDLKKINLLDGFLIGGSSQKANKFIDIIKKTFI
;
A
#
# COMPACT_ATOMS: atom_id res chain seq x y z
N MET A 1 -11.31 -0.81 8.15
CA MET A 1 -11.24 -1.32 9.52
C MET A 1 -11.74 -2.76 9.61
N TYR A 2 -11.06 -3.69 8.98
CA TYR A 2 -11.46 -5.10 9.04
C TYR A 2 -10.41 -5.89 9.81
N GLY A 3 -10.84 -6.71 10.75
CA GLY A 3 -9.97 -7.63 11.47
C GLY A 3 -10.21 -7.64 12.98
N ASP A 4 -10.18 -8.84 13.51
CA ASP A 4 -10.20 -9.19 14.92
C ASP A 4 -9.11 -10.24 15.20
N LEU A 5 -9.08 -10.82 16.39
CA LEU A 5 -8.14 -11.88 16.73
C LEU A 5 -8.24 -13.12 15.81
N LYS A 6 -9.40 -13.37 15.19
CA LYS A 6 -9.57 -14.48 14.21
C LYS A 6 -8.70 -14.25 12.95
N SER A 7 -8.35 -13.00 12.64
CA SER A 7 -7.45 -12.66 11.52
C SER A 7 -6.05 -13.26 11.67
N LEU A 8 -5.59 -13.53 12.90
CA LEU A 8 -4.35 -14.27 13.17
C LEU A 8 -4.40 -15.70 12.61
N LYS A 9 -5.55 -16.36 12.70
CA LYS A 9 -5.76 -17.71 12.15
C LYS A 9 -5.73 -17.66 10.61
N SER A 10 -6.35 -16.63 10.01
CA SER A 10 -6.35 -16.43 8.55
C SER A 10 -4.95 -16.24 8.01
N LEU A 11 -4.14 -15.37 8.59
CA LEU A 11 -2.76 -15.17 8.13
C LEU A 11 -1.90 -16.42 8.35
N LYS A 12 -2.12 -17.18 9.43
CA LYS A 12 -1.42 -18.46 9.67
C LYS A 12 -1.67 -19.48 8.53
N LYS A 13 -2.91 -19.54 7.98
CA LYS A 13 -3.23 -20.38 6.81
C LYS A 13 -2.43 -19.94 5.58
N VAL A 14 -2.37 -18.63 5.30
CA VAL A 14 -1.59 -18.08 4.18
C VAL A 14 -0.11 -18.44 4.31
N ILE A 15 0.48 -18.26 5.51
CA ILE A 15 1.89 -18.60 5.75
C ILE A 15 2.15 -20.08 5.54
N ARG A 16 1.26 -20.95 6.04
CA ARG A 16 1.39 -22.39 5.84
C ARG A 16 1.41 -22.73 4.35
N PHE A 17 0.47 -22.18 3.58
CA PHE A 17 0.40 -22.37 2.14
C PHE A 17 1.72 -21.93 1.45
N ILE A 18 2.25 -20.74 1.76
CA ILE A 18 3.50 -20.25 1.16
C ILE A 18 4.69 -21.17 1.47
N LYS A 19 4.77 -21.70 2.69
CA LYS A 19 5.83 -22.63 3.08
C LYS A 19 5.75 -23.95 2.31
N THR A 20 4.56 -24.50 2.15
CA THR A 20 4.36 -25.79 1.44
C THR A 20 4.62 -25.68 -0.06
N THR A 21 4.32 -24.54 -0.66
CA THR A 21 4.51 -24.32 -2.12
C THR A 21 5.93 -23.87 -2.49
N LYS A 22 6.84 -23.70 -1.52
CA LYS A 22 8.23 -23.24 -1.73
C LYS A 22 8.35 -21.96 -2.57
N LEU A 23 7.32 -21.12 -2.59
CA LEU A 23 7.31 -19.86 -3.32
C LEU A 23 8.26 -18.86 -2.65
N LYS A 24 9.42 -18.61 -3.27
CA LYS A 24 10.47 -17.73 -2.71
C LYS A 24 10.55 -16.35 -3.37
N LYS A 25 9.83 -16.11 -4.46
CA LYS A 25 10.08 -14.96 -5.36
C LYS A 25 9.25 -13.69 -5.04
N PHE A 26 8.44 -13.65 -3.99
CA PHE A 26 7.62 -12.48 -3.68
C PHE A 26 7.62 -12.12 -2.20
N LYS A 27 7.25 -10.88 -1.92
CA LYS A 27 7.17 -10.33 -0.57
C LYS A 27 5.72 -10.06 -0.21
N ILE A 28 5.31 -10.50 0.97
CA ILE A 28 4.01 -10.13 1.55
C ILE A 28 4.23 -9.12 2.66
N ILE A 29 3.50 -8.01 2.58
CA ILE A 29 3.36 -7.02 3.63
C ILE A 29 1.90 -7.09 4.10
N TYR A 30 1.67 -7.46 5.35
CA TYR A 30 0.33 -7.57 5.91
C TYR A 30 0.10 -6.42 6.89
N CYS A 31 -0.98 -5.65 6.66
CA CYS A 31 -1.29 -4.44 7.43
C CYS A 31 -2.60 -4.64 8.22
N PRO A 32 -2.56 -5.24 9.43
CA PRO A 32 -3.73 -5.38 10.28
C PRO A 32 -4.14 -4.04 10.93
N PRO A 33 -5.35 -3.95 11.52
CA PRO A 33 -5.74 -2.81 12.36
C PRO A 33 -4.76 -2.56 13.50
N PHE A 34 -4.69 -1.33 13.98
CA PHE A 34 -3.77 -0.92 15.06
C PHE A 34 -3.87 -1.80 16.31
N THR A 35 -5.10 -2.16 16.71
CA THR A 35 -5.38 -3.04 17.86
C THR A 35 -4.73 -4.41 17.78
N LEU A 36 -4.35 -4.85 16.59
CA LEU A 36 -3.77 -6.16 16.34
C LEU A 36 -2.27 -6.13 16.03
N LEU A 37 -1.69 -4.96 15.79
CA LEU A 37 -0.30 -4.85 15.32
C LEU A 37 0.70 -5.60 16.19
N ASN A 38 0.67 -5.39 17.51
CA ASN A 38 1.59 -6.05 18.43
C ASN A 38 1.44 -7.58 18.40
N SER A 39 0.21 -8.08 18.40
CA SER A 39 -0.07 -9.51 18.31
C SER A 39 0.44 -10.12 17.01
N PHE A 40 0.28 -9.41 15.88
CA PHE A 40 0.79 -9.87 14.58
C PHE A 40 2.31 -9.84 14.51
N VAL A 41 2.95 -8.77 14.98
CA VAL A 41 4.41 -8.68 15.00
C VAL A 41 5.00 -9.81 15.84
N LYS A 42 4.54 -10.01 17.08
CA LYS A 42 5.02 -11.08 17.95
C LYS A 42 4.84 -12.46 17.32
N LYS A 43 3.62 -12.73 16.78
CA LYS A 43 3.26 -14.04 16.24
C LYS A 43 4.04 -14.41 14.97
N PHE A 44 4.35 -13.42 14.10
CA PHE A 44 4.91 -13.66 12.79
C PHE A 44 6.36 -13.18 12.61
N LYS A 45 7.04 -12.79 13.69
CA LYS A 45 8.44 -12.31 13.71
C LYS A 45 9.43 -13.24 12.97
N LYS A 46 9.24 -14.57 13.09
CA LYS A 46 10.10 -15.60 12.49
C LYS A 46 9.56 -16.09 11.12
N THR A 47 8.84 -15.27 10.39
CA THR A 47 8.29 -15.61 9.06
C THR A 47 8.77 -14.64 7.99
N ASN A 48 8.59 -15.02 6.72
CA ASN A 48 8.94 -14.17 5.57
C ASN A 48 7.91 -13.04 5.31
N ILE A 49 6.91 -12.88 6.20
CA ILE A 49 5.91 -11.82 6.08
C ILE A 49 6.38 -10.61 6.88
N SER A 50 6.25 -9.43 6.27
CA SER A 50 6.44 -8.15 6.96
C SER A 50 5.11 -7.64 7.48
N ILE A 51 5.11 -7.07 8.69
CA ILE A 51 3.92 -6.41 9.25
C ILE A 51 4.05 -4.90 9.05
N GLY A 52 2.95 -4.27 8.66
CA GLY A 52 2.82 -2.83 8.48
C GLY A 52 1.57 -2.28 9.19
N ALA A 53 1.54 -0.98 9.40
CA ALA A 53 0.36 -0.27 9.90
C ALA A 53 -0.49 0.28 8.76
N GLN A 54 -1.79 0.47 8.98
CA GLN A 54 -2.73 0.99 7.99
C GLN A 54 -2.65 2.52 7.84
N ASN A 55 -2.13 3.24 8.83
CA ASN A 55 -1.91 4.68 8.84
C ASN A 55 -0.93 5.04 9.97
N CYS A 56 -0.57 6.34 10.09
CA CYS A 56 0.08 6.90 11.28
C CYS A 56 -0.28 8.39 11.42
N HIS A 57 -0.02 8.95 12.60
CA HIS A 57 -0.05 10.39 12.82
C HIS A 57 1.15 11.06 12.14
N TYR A 58 1.06 12.35 11.84
CA TYR A 58 2.17 13.10 11.22
C TYR A 58 3.27 13.47 12.21
N GLU A 59 2.95 13.54 13.51
CA GLU A 59 3.99 13.74 14.54
C GLU A 59 4.92 12.54 14.61
N GLU A 60 6.20 12.83 14.83
CA GLU A 60 7.27 11.87 14.74
C GLU A 60 7.33 10.93 15.94
N THR A 61 7.05 11.45 17.12
CA THR A 61 7.22 10.77 18.39
C THR A 61 5.97 10.87 19.28
N TYR A 62 6.16 10.88 20.57
CA TYR A 62 5.10 11.05 21.56
C TYR A 62 4.72 12.54 21.71
N GLY A 63 3.50 12.82 22.15
CA GLY A 63 3.01 14.18 22.34
C GLY A 63 1.53 14.21 22.76
N PRO A 64 0.95 15.40 22.93
CA PRO A 64 -0.44 15.61 23.36
C PRO A 64 -1.44 15.38 22.21
N PHE A 65 -1.45 14.19 21.64
CA PHE A 65 -2.30 13.77 20.53
C PHE A 65 -3.09 12.53 20.93
N THR A 66 -3.99 12.70 21.91
CA THR A 66 -4.76 11.62 22.50
C THR A 66 -5.45 10.75 21.45
N GLY A 67 -5.22 9.43 21.52
CA GLY A 67 -5.77 8.45 20.57
C GLY A 67 -4.99 8.30 19.27
N SER A 68 -4.04 9.20 18.96
CA SER A 68 -3.20 9.11 17.75
C SER A 68 -2.02 8.16 17.94
N ILE A 69 -1.57 7.57 16.83
CA ILE A 69 -0.46 6.61 16.83
C ILE A 69 0.65 7.13 15.91
N SER A 70 1.80 7.47 16.51
CA SER A 70 2.95 8.00 15.78
C SER A 70 3.73 6.89 15.06
N SER A 71 4.53 7.28 14.06
CA SER A 71 5.44 6.35 13.39
C SER A 71 6.49 5.76 14.35
N LYS A 72 6.88 6.48 15.41
CA LYS A 72 7.75 5.97 16.47
C LYS A 72 7.09 4.80 17.22
N MET A 73 5.83 4.94 17.65
CA MET A 73 5.09 3.88 18.32
C MET A 73 4.97 2.62 17.44
N ILE A 74 4.66 2.80 16.16
CA ILE A 74 4.60 1.70 15.17
C ILE A 74 5.96 1.00 15.04
N LYS A 75 7.04 1.75 14.99
CA LYS A 75 8.40 1.21 14.91
C LYS A 75 8.77 0.41 16.15
N THR A 76 8.47 0.93 17.33
CA THR A 76 8.81 0.31 18.63
C THR A 76 8.20 -1.10 18.76
N ILE A 77 6.98 -1.31 18.29
CA ILE A 77 6.37 -2.65 18.28
C ILE A 77 6.90 -3.57 17.18
N GLY A 78 7.78 -3.10 16.29
CA GLY A 78 8.46 -3.91 15.28
C GLY A 78 7.83 -3.91 13.89
N CYS A 79 6.88 -3.02 13.60
CA CYS A 79 6.38 -2.86 12.25
C CYS A 79 7.46 -2.31 11.32
N LYS A 80 7.44 -2.78 10.06
CA LYS A 80 8.43 -2.39 9.04
C LYS A 80 7.86 -1.47 7.97
N TYR A 81 6.54 -1.37 7.88
CA TYR A 81 5.81 -0.62 6.84
C TYR A 81 4.67 0.19 7.42
N VAL A 82 4.25 1.22 6.69
CA VAL A 82 3.03 1.97 6.95
C VAL A 82 2.38 2.38 5.63
N ILE A 83 1.05 2.28 5.53
CA ILE A 83 0.26 2.83 4.44
C ILE A 83 0.00 4.30 4.74
N ILE A 84 0.22 5.19 3.78
CA ILE A 84 0.01 6.64 3.92
C ILE A 84 -0.73 7.15 2.68
N GLY A 85 -1.73 7.99 2.88
CA GLY A 85 -2.46 8.66 1.81
C GLY A 85 -3.50 7.79 1.11
N HIS A 86 -3.92 6.67 1.72
CA HIS A 86 -5.05 5.87 1.24
C HIS A 86 -6.29 6.73 1.09
N SER A 87 -7.13 6.42 0.10
CA SER A 87 -8.35 7.20 -0.21
C SER A 87 -9.23 7.43 1.02
N GLU A 88 -9.49 6.41 1.83
CA GLU A 88 -10.27 6.54 3.06
C GLU A 88 -9.65 7.52 4.07
N SER A 89 -8.32 7.59 4.16
CA SER A 89 -7.65 8.57 5.03
C SER A 89 -7.72 9.98 4.47
N ARG A 90 -7.70 10.12 3.15
CA ARG A 90 -7.91 11.42 2.47
C ARG A 90 -9.33 11.94 2.70
N ASP A 91 -10.32 11.06 2.63
CA ASP A 91 -11.74 11.40 2.91
C ASP A 91 -11.93 11.81 4.39
N GLN A 92 -11.07 11.32 5.30
CA GLN A 92 -11.02 11.70 6.71
C GLN A 92 -10.14 12.93 7.01
N GLY A 93 -9.66 13.64 5.98
CA GLY A 93 -8.93 14.89 6.12
C GLY A 93 -7.43 14.85 5.87
N ASP A 94 -6.85 13.73 5.44
CA ASP A 94 -5.44 13.68 5.04
C ASP A 94 -5.19 14.49 3.76
N THR A 95 -4.80 15.74 3.90
CA THR A 95 -4.34 16.57 2.77
C THR A 95 -2.95 16.12 2.29
N ASP A 96 -2.56 16.50 1.07
CA ASP A 96 -1.21 16.22 0.56
C ASP A 96 -0.09 16.80 1.44
N ILE A 97 -0.37 17.89 2.19
CA ILE A 97 0.57 18.48 3.16
C ILE A 97 0.70 17.56 4.38
N ILE A 98 -0.41 17.09 4.93
CA ILE A 98 -0.41 16.13 6.05
C ILE A 98 0.30 14.84 5.64
N ILE A 99 0.02 14.34 4.44
CA ILE A 99 0.68 13.17 3.87
C ILE A 99 2.20 13.36 3.77
N ASN A 100 2.67 14.53 3.31
CA ASN A 100 4.11 14.84 3.29
C ASN A 100 4.71 14.78 4.70
N LYS A 101 4.05 15.35 5.71
CA LYS A 101 4.49 15.26 7.11
C LYS A 101 4.56 13.81 7.60
N LYS A 102 3.53 13.00 7.33
CA LYS A 102 3.49 11.56 7.67
C LYS A 102 4.62 10.79 7.00
N ILE A 103 4.91 11.07 5.72
CA ILE A 103 6.05 10.47 4.99
C ILE A 103 7.37 10.81 5.67
N ARG A 104 7.60 12.10 6.01
CA ARG A 104 8.82 12.54 6.68
C ARG A 104 9.02 11.85 8.03
N SER A 105 7.99 11.87 8.89
CA SER A 105 8.05 11.25 10.21
C SER A 105 8.35 9.75 10.13
N SER A 106 7.70 9.06 9.19
CA SER A 106 7.91 7.62 8.99
C SER A 106 9.32 7.29 8.48
N LEU A 107 9.85 8.05 7.54
CA LEU A 107 11.22 7.86 7.03
C LEU A 107 12.27 8.15 8.09
N LYS A 108 12.07 9.17 8.93
CA LYS A 108 12.97 9.49 10.06
C LYS A 108 13.00 8.35 11.08
N ASN A 109 11.87 7.70 11.33
CA ASN A 109 11.77 6.49 12.16
C ASN A 109 12.18 5.19 11.43
N LYS A 110 12.75 5.27 10.23
CA LYS A 110 13.21 4.10 9.43
C LYS A 110 12.09 3.09 9.17
N ILE A 111 10.89 3.58 8.87
CA ILE A 111 9.75 2.77 8.41
C ILE A 111 9.63 2.94 6.89
N ASN A 112 9.45 1.83 6.17
CA ASN A 112 9.14 1.87 4.75
C ASN A 112 7.68 2.28 4.54
N ILE A 113 7.41 2.96 3.44
CA ILE A 113 6.11 3.55 3.16
C ILE A 113 5.45 2.87 1.97
N ILE A 114 4.15 2.63 2.05
CA ILE A 114 3.27 2.37 0.92
C ILE A 114 2.45 3.64 0.74
N PHE A 115 2.86 4.47 -0.21
CA PHE A 115 2.21 5.75 -0.47
C PHE A 115 1.11 5.58 -1.52
N CYS A 116 -0.12 5.85 -1.13
CA CYS A 116 -1.32 5.76 -1.94
C CYS A 116 -1.69 7.11 -2.55
N PHE A 117 -2.00 7.09 -3.84
CA PHE A 117 -2.42 8.25 -4.62
C PHE A 117 -3.23 7.81 -5.84
N GLY A 118 -4.10 8.68 -6.31
CA GLY A 118 -4.91 8.44 -7.49
C GLY A 118 -6.05 9.43 -7.60
N GLU A 119 -6.76 9.36 -8.71
CA GLU A 119 -7.84 10.26 -9.07
C GLU A 119 -9.22 9.71 -8.70
N THR A 120 -10.17 10.62 -8.49
CA THR A 120 -11.59 10.31 -8.35
C THR A 120 -12.26 10.05 -9.71
N LEU A 121 -13.48 9.50 -9.72
CA LEU A 121 -14.27 9.34 -10.94
C LEU A 121 -14.54 10.70 -11.62
N LYS A 122 -14.79 11.74 -10.84
CA LYS A 122 -14.97 13.10 -11.33
C LYS A 122 -13.74 13.63 -12.06
N ASP A 123 -12.55 13.39 -11.51
CA ASP A 123 -11.29 13.78 -12.14
C ASP A 123 -11.05 13.02 -13.44
N ARG A 124 -11.30 11.71 -13.42
CA ARG A 124 -11.19 10.84 -14.62
C ARG A 124 -12.10 11.31 -15.74
N ASN A 125 -13.38 11.58 -15.45
CA ASN A 125 -14.35 12.05 -16.45
C ASN A 125 -13.93 13.39 -17.07
N LYS A 126 -13.23 14.23 -16.30
CA LYS A 126 -12.64 15.50 -16.78
C LYS A 126 -11.27 15.31 -17.45
N LYS A 127 -10.80 14.07 -17.66
CA LYS A 127 -9.48 13.74 -18.24
C LYS A 127 -8.29 14.33 -17.45
N LEU A 128 -8.44 14.51 -16.14
CA LEU A 128 -7.45 15.14 -15.26
C LEU A 128 -6.52 14.14 -14.56
N THR A 129 -6.63 12.82 -14.80
CA THR A 129 -5.89 11.76 -14.12
C THR A 129 -4.39 12.08 -13.96
N LYS A 130 -3.68 12.36 -15.06
CA LYS A 130 -2.24 12.66 -15.03
C LYS A 130 -1.92 13.94 -14.24
N LYS A 131 -2.78 14.97 -14.33
CA LYS A 131 -2.64 16.23 -13.59
C LYS A 131 -2.77 15.98 -12.07
N ILE A 132 -3.75 15.20 -11.65
CA ILE A 132 -3.98 14.84 -10.24
C ILE A 132 -2.82 14.02 -9.70
N ILE A 133 -2.38 12.99 -10.43
CA ILE A 133 -1.22 12.15 -10.06
C ILE A 133 0.02 13.04 -9.86
N LYS A 134 0.34 13.92 -10.82
CA LYS A 134 1.49 14.83 -10.73
C LYS A 134 1.38 15.75 -9.53
N LYS A 135 0.18 16.32 -9.26
CA LYS A 135 -0.08 17.20 -8.13
C LYS A 135 0.14 16.48 -6.79
N GLN A 136 -0.45 15.28 -6.61
CA GLN A 136 -0.32 14.51 -5.38
C GLN A 136 1.13 14.10 -5.13
N LEU A 137 1.81 13.58 -6.15
CA LEU A 137 3.23 13.22 -6.05
C LEU A 137 4.11 14.43 -5.73
N SER A 138 3.90 15.59 -6.37
CA SER A 138 4.72 16.78 -6.13
C SER A 138 4.60 17.32 -4.72
N LYS A 139 3.39 17.34 -4.16
CA LYS A 139 3.16 17.81 -2.80
C LYS A 139 3.66 16.81 -1.76
N ALA A 140 3.32 15.52 -1.92
CA ALA A 140 3.68 14.48 -0.97
C ALA A 140 5.20 14.23 -0.92
N LEU A 141 5.91 14.34 -2.05
CA LEU A 141 7.36 14.11 -2.13
C LEU A 141 8.22 15.37 -2.00
N ASN A 142 7.60 16.52 -1.70
CA ASN A 142 8.33 17.78 -1.53
C ASN A 142 9.39 17.65 -0.43
N LYS A 143 10.66 17.98 -0.78
CA LYS A 143 11.82 17.90 0.12
C LYS A 143 12.03 16.51 0.76
N ILE A 144 11.56 15.41 0.16
CA ILE A 144 11.85 14.04 0.60
C ILE A 144 13.16 13.57 -0.05
N GLN A 145 14.14 13.16 0.78
CA GLN A 145 15.44 12.67 0.31
C GLN A 145 15.44 11.14 0.09
N LYS A 146 15.02 10.35 1.06
CA LYS A 146 15.09 8.86 1.07
C LYS A 146 13.90 8.21 0.35
N LYS A 147 13.71 8.51 -0.94
CA LYS A 147 12.57 8.02 -1.73
C LYS A 147 12.63 6.52 -2.07
N GLN A 148 13.80 5.88 -1.97
CA GLN A 148 13.98 4.45 -2.20
C GLN A 148 13.21 3.56 -1.21
N ASN A 149 12.80 4.10 -0.06
CA ASN A 149 12.01 3.39 0.95
C ASN A 149 10.50 3.54 0.75
N ILE A 150 10.07 4.05 -0.41
CA ILE A 150 8.67 4.29 -0.73
C ILE A 150 8.23 3.36 -1.86
N PHE A 151 7.14 2.61 -1.61
CA PHE A 151 6.35 1.92 -2.61
C PHE A 151 5.21 2.84 -3.03
N PHE A 152 4.96 2.96 -4.31
CA PHE A 152 4.00 3.88 -4.90
C PHE A 152 2.74 3.12 -5.31
N ALA A 153 1.68 3.19 -4.52
CA ALA A 153 0.42 2.51 -4.79
C ALA A 153 -0.52 3.44 -5.57
N TYR A 154 -0.69 3.16 -6.86
CA TYR A 154 -1.68 3.85 -7.68
C TYR A 154 -3.06 3.27 -7.42
N GLU A 155 -3.94 4.11 -6.89
CA GLU A 155 -5.32 3.81 -6.53
C GLU A 155 -6.29 4.66 -7.35
N PRO A 156 -6.77 4.19 -8.53
CA PRO A 156 -7.93 4.83 -9.13
C PRO A 156 -9.11 4.67 -8.16
N VAL A 157 -9.43 5.76 -7.41
CA VAL A 157 -10.36 5.72 -6.26
C VAL A 157 -11.72 5.13 -6.64
N TRP A 158 -12.19 5.43 -7.85
CA TRP A 158 -13.43 4.93 -8.42
C TRP A 158 -13.45 3.40 -8.67
N ALA A 159 -12.29 2.75 -8.66
CA ALA A 159 -12.15 1.30 -8.84
C ALA A 159 -12.00 0.53 -7.52
N ILE A 160 -11.83 1.22 -6.37
CA ILE A 160 -11.60 0.58 -5.08
C ILE A 160 -12.89 -0.10 -4.59
N GLY A 161 -12.84 -1.42 -4.34
CA GLY A 161 -13.98 -2.16 -3.76
C GLY A 161 -15.17 -2.39 -4.68
N THR A 162 -15.19 -1.83 -5.89
CA THR A 162 -16.31 -1.90 -6.82
C THR A 162 -16.34 -3.15 -7.67
N GLY A 163 -15.24 -3.88 -7.75
CA GLY A 163 -15.05 -4.99 -8.70
C GLY A 163 -14.62 -4.54 -10.09
N PHE A 164 -14.72 -3.27 -10.41
CA PHE A 164 -14.27 -2.72 -11.69
C PHE A 164 -12.76 -2.49 -11.70
N ILE A 165 -12.16 -2.64 -12.88
CA ILE A 165 -10.77 -2.26 -13.15
C ILE A 165 -10.75 -1.28 -14.33
N PRO A 166 -9.77 -0.36 -14.40
CA PRO A 166 -9.55 0.43 -15.60
C PRO A 166 -9.34 -0.48 -16.82
N LYS A 167 -9.66 0.01 -18.02
CA LYS A 167 -9.23 -0.69 -19.24
C LYS A 167 -7.72 -0.90 -19.19
N LEU A 168 -7.23 -2.09 -19.58
CA LEU A 168 -5.82 -2.45 -19.42
C LEU A 168 -4.88 -1.43 -20.08
N ASN A 169 -5.20 -0.96 -21.28
CA ASN A 169 -4.41 0.05 -21.98
C ASN A 169 -4.34 1.39 -21.22
N GLU A 170 -5.46 1.82 -20.59
CA GLU A 170 -5.50 3.01 -19.74
C GLU A 170 -4.60 2.82 -18.51
N LEU A 171 -4.71 1.66 -17.86
CA LEU A 171 -3.90 1.35 -16.69
C LEU A 171 -2.40 1.31 -17.03
N ILE A 172 -2.03 0.65 -18.12
CA ILE A 172 -0.64 0.60 -18.63
C ILE A 172 -0.11 2.01 -18.90
N SER A 173 -0.92 2.86 -19.57
CA SER A 173 -0.55 4.26 -19.85
C SER A 173 -0.29 5.05 -18.56
N ASN A 174 -1.17 4.90 -17.55
CA ASN A 174 -1.03 5.60 -16.27
C ASN A 174 0.18 5.09 -15.48
N ILE A 175 0.41 3.78 -15.40
CA ILE A 175 1.57 3.21 -14.71
C ILE A 175 2.89 3.64 -15.39
N ASN A 176 2.93 3.63 -16.72
CA ASN A 176 4.09 4.12 -17.47
C ASN A 176 4.37 5.61 -17.20
N TYR A 177 3.32 6.44 -17.19
CA TYR A 177 3.44 7.85 -16.83
C TYR A 177 3.99 8.03 -15.41
N ILE A 178 3.46 7.29 -14.43
CA ILE A 178 3.92 7.32 -13.04
C ILE A 178 5.39 6.94 -12.96
N LYS A 179 5.80 5.82 -13.57
CA LYS A 179 7.21 5.37 -13.55
C LYS A 179 8.14 6.37 -14.20
N LYS A 180 7.77 6.95 -15.34
CA LYS A 180 8.55 8.01 -15.99
C LYS A 180 8.69 9.24 -15.09
N LEU A 181 7.58 9.71 -14.49
CA LEU A 181 7.59 10.86 -13.59
C LEU A 181 8.50 10.61 -12.37
N LEU A 182 8.40 9.43 -11.74
CA LEU A 182 9.22 9.05 -10.59
C LEU A 182 10.71 8.96 -10.95
N LYS A 183 11.05 8.42 -12.12
CA LYS A 183 12.44 8.33 -12.58
C LYS A 183 13.02 9.70 -12.93
N ILE A 184 12.33 10.49 -13.75
CA ILE A 184 12.85 11.73 -14.30
C ILE A 184 12.78 12.87 -13.28
N SER A 185 11.58 13.16 -12.74
CA SER A 185 11.38 14.33 -11.88
C SER A 185 11.83 14.10 -10.45
N TYR A 186 11.77 12.84 -9.95
CA TYR A 186 12.14 12.54 -8.56
C TYR A 186 13.45 11.76 -8.43
N LYS A 187 14.12 11.45 -9.55
CA LYS A 187 15.43 10.76 -9.62
C LYS A 187 15.45 9.42 -8.88
N ILE A 188 14.33 8.68 -8.92
CA ILE A 188 14.24 7.35 -8.32
C ILE A 188 14.66 6.31 -9.37
N LYS A 189 15.83 5.69 -9.22
CA LYS A 189 16.38 4.75 -10.22
C LYS A 189 15.44 3.59 -10.54
N SER A 190 14.83 2.97 -9.54
CA SER A 190 13.96 1.80 -9.69
C SER A 190 12.68 1.96 -8.85
N PRO A 191 11.72 2.82 -9.29
CA PRO A 191 10.50 3.05 -8.54
C PRO A 191 9.63 1.80 -8.51
N LYS A 192 9.19 1.40 -7.31
CA LYS A 192 8.28 0.27 -7.09
C LYS A 192 6.85 0.76 -7.13
N VAL A 193 6.12 0.39 -8.17
CA VAL A 193 4.73 0.82 -8.39
C VAL A 193 3.78 -0.35 -8.21
N LEU A 194 2.81 -0.18 -7.32
CA LEU A 194 1.75 -1.14 -7.02
C LEU A 194 0.44 -0.66 -7.63
N TYR A 195 -0.45 -1.59 -7.98
CA TYR A 195 -1.83 -1.28 -8.29
C TYR A 195 -2.71 -1.53 -7.06
N GLY A 196 -3.49 -0.53 -6.65
CA GLY A 196 -4.33 -0.53 -5.46
C GLY A 196 -5.83 -0.37 -5.71
N GLY A 197 -6.30 -0.54 -6.92
CA GLY A 197 -7.74 -0.64 -7.20
C GLY A 197 -8.32 -2.01 -6.82
N SER A 198 -9.41 -2.42 -7.46
CA SER A 198 -10.03 -3.70 -7.18
C SER A 198 -9.13 -4.86 -7.65
N VAL A 199 -8.65 -5.68 -6.71
CA VAL A 199 -7.84 -6.87 -6.97
C VAL A 199 -8.53 -8.10 -6.38
N SER A 200 -8.78 -9.09 -7.23
CA SER A 200 -9.46 -10.33 -6.88
C SER A 200 -8.90 -11.53 -7.68
N SER A 201 -9.28 -12.74 -7.29
CA SER A 201 -8.94 -13.95 -8.07
C SER A 201 -9.56 -13.97 -9.47
N LYS A 202 -10.55 -13.12 -9.76
CA LYS A 202 -11.19 -13.02 -11.08
C LYS A 202 -10.37 -12.19 -12.07
N ASN A 203 -9.70 -11.14 -11.59
CA ASN A 203 -9.01 -10.15 -12.45
C ASN A 203 -7.48 -10.17 -12.34
N ILE A 204 -6.91 -10.86 -11.36
CA ILE A 204 -5.45 -10.90 -11.16
C ILE A 204 -4.70 -11.50 -12.36
N GLY A 205 -5.33 -12.42 -13.09
CA GLY A 205 -4.75 -13.02 -14.30
C GLY A 205 -4.41 -12.00 -15.38
N ASP A 206 -5.25 -10.97 -15.55
CA ASP A 206 -5.00 -9.89 -16.50
C ASP A 206 -4.06 -8.82 -15.91
N LEU A 207 -4.26 -8.46 -14.65
CA LEU A 207 -3.42 -7.48 -13.98
C LEU A 207 -1.94 -7.92 -13.92
N LYS A 208 -1.65 -9.21 -13.72
CA LYS A 208 -0.27 -9.73 -13.67
C LYS A 208 0.47 -9.65 -15.01
N LYS A 209 -0.27 -9.54 -16.14
CA LYS A 209 0.34 -9.36 -17.47
C LYS A 209 0.96 -7.97 -17.65
N ILE A 210 0.65 -7.01 -16.77
CA ILE A 210 1.21 -5.67 -16.81
C ILE A 210 2.62 -5.68 -16.20
N ASN A 211 3.63 -5.93 -17.02
CA ASN A 211 5.04 -6.03 -16.60
C ASN A 211 5.59 -4.77 -15.91
N LEU A 212 4.88 -3.63 -16.04
CA LEU A 212 5.24 -2.39 -15.35
C LEU A 212 4.85 -2.37 -13.88
N LEU A 213 4.00 -3.30 -13.40
CA LEU A 213 3.62 -3.38 -11.99
C LEU A 213 4.64 -4.20 -11.20
N ASP A 214 5.00 -3.70 -10.05
CA ASP A 214 5.88 -4.40 -9.09
C ASP A 214 5.08 -5.18 -8.04
N GLY A 215 3.75 -5.07 -8.04
CA GLY A 215 2.85 -5.76 -7.11
C GLY A 215 1.49 -5.11 -6.96
N PHE A 216 0.78 -5.50 -5.91
CA PHE A 216 -0.61 -5.13 -5.68
C PHE A 216 -0.84 -4.72 -4.23
N LEU A 217 -1.67 -3.70 -4.01
CA LEU A 217 -2.24 -3.38 -2.71
C LEU A 217 -3.66 -3.96 -2.64
N ILE A 218 -3.86 -4.98 -1.81
CA ILE A 218 -5.08 -5.80 -1.83
C ILE A 218 -5.89 -5.52 -0.57
N GLY A 219 -7.09 -4.93 -0.74
CA GLY A 219 -8.03 -4.65 0.34
C GLY A 219 -8.92 -5.85 0.69
N GLY A 220 -10.20 -5.80 0.34
CA GLY A 220 -11.24 -6.76 0.75
C GLY A 220 -10.92 -8.24 0.51
N SER A 221 -10.24 -8.58 -0.59
CA SER A 221 -9.85 -9.96 -0.88
C SER A 221 -8.81 -10.53 0.09
N SER A 222 -8.04 -9.69 0.79
CA SER A 222 -7.03 -10.12 1.76
C SER A 222 -7.61 -10.53 3.13
N GLN A 223 -8.87 -10.22 3.40
CA GLN A 223 -9.54 -10.53 4.68
C GLN A 223 -9.81 -12.03 4.84
N LYS A 224 -10.06 -12.74 3.74
CA LYS A 224 -10.32 -14.19 3.73
C LYS A 224 -9.11 -14.94 3.18
N ALA A 225 -8.53 -15.82 4.01
CA ALA A 225 -7.32 -16.58 3.66
C ALA A 225 -7.43 -17.28 2.29
N ASN A 226 -8.53 -17.96 2.01
CA ASN A 226 -8.73 -18.69 0.75
C ASN A 226 -8.69 -17.72 -0.46
N LYS A 227 -9.40 -16.58 -0.40
CA LYS A 227 -9.39 -15.58 -1.47
C LYS A 227 -7.99 -15.03 -1.71
N PHE A 228 -7.24 -14.77 -0.63
CA PHE A 228 -5.88 -14.25 -0.74
C PHE A 228 -4.91 -15.33 -1.28
N ILE A 229 -5.04 -16.57 -0.85
CA ILE A 229 -4.28 -17.71 -1.39
C ILE A 229 -4.56 -17.90 -2.88
N ASP A 230 -5.82 -17.78 -3.32
CA ASP A 230 -6.17 -17.89 -4.74
C ASP A 230 -5.51 -16.79 -5.60
N ILE A 231 -5.44 -15.56 -5.06
CA ILE A 231 -4.70 -14.48 -5.73
C ILE A 231 -3.21 -14.83 -5.83
N ILE A 232 -2.61 -15.31 -4.74
CA ILE A 232 -1.19 -15.70 -4.73
C ILE A 232 -0.93 -16.83 -5.75
N LYS A 233 -1.77 -17.88 -5.77
CA LYS A 233 -1.68 -18.96 -6.74
C LYS A 233 -1.68 -18.41 -8.17
N LYS A 234 -2.72 -17.66 -8.53
CA LYS A 234 -2.89 -17.13 -9.90
C LYS A 234 -1.81 -16.13 -10.30
N THR A 235 -1.11 -15.53 -9.34
CA THR A 235 -0.04 -14.56 -9.62
C THR A 235 1.31 -15.24 -9.83
N PHE A 236 1.63 -16.30 -9.07
CA PHE A 236 2.99 -16.82 -8.96
C PHE A 236 3.13 -18.31 -9.27
N ILE A 237 2.02 -19.01 -9.46
CA ILE A 237 1.92 -20.38 -9.95
C ILE A 237 1.20 -20.38 -11.28
#